data_59b2c6414fdfc3a5b1eda031e21235e6
#
_entry.id   59b2c6414fdfc3a5b1eda031e21235e6
#
_cell.length_a   1.000
_cell.length_b   1.000
_cell.length_c   1.000
_cell.angle_alpha   90.00
_cell.angle_beta   90.00
_cell.angle_gamma   90.00
#
_symmetry.space_group_name_H-M   'P 1'
#
loop_
_entity.id
_entity.type
_entity.pdbx_description
1 polymer ?
#
loop_
_entity_poly.entity_id
_entity_poly.type
_entity_poly.pdbx_seq_one_letter_code
_entity_poly.pdbx_strand_id
1 'polypeptide(L)'
;MTSAEIIHEAEHFAPEDSGISARNVTVTYRNGHTALYDASFEIPRGTITALVGVNGAGKSTLFKVIMGFLPAAAGEITLLGKTVREALRENLVAYVPQSEEVDWAFPVLVQDVVMMGRYGHMGFLRRPKAADHMAVEEALRRVNMTEFRNRQIGELSGGQRKRVFLARALAQDGRVILLDEPFTGVDVKTEDQIVALLRELRDEGRVMLVSTHNLGSVPEFCDRTVLVKGTILAYGPTETVFTHDNLEKAFGGVLRQFTLGGRDLHDDDDGREVRIITDDERPFVHYGQAVVKGEDDT
;
A
#
# COMPACT_ATOMS: atom_id res chain seq x y z
N MET A 1 24.16 17.29 10.81
CA MET A 1 23.06 16.41 10.43
C MET A 1 22.35 16.03 11.72
N THR A 2 21.24 16.69 12.00
CA THR A 2 20.48 16.51 13.24
C THR A 2 19.75 15.18 13.15
N SER A 3 20.00 14.26 14.09
CA SER A 3 19.26 13.00 14.21
C SER A 3 17.78 13.32 14.34
N ALA A 4 16.99 12.96 13.35
CA ALA A 4 15.54 12.96 13.48
C ALA A 4 15.20 11.98 14.61
N GLU A 5 14.54 12.44 15.66
CA GLU A 5 13.99 11.56 16.69
C GLU A 5 13.02 10.61 16.01
N ILE A 6 13.43 9.35 15.92
CA ILE A 6 12.61 8.26 15.39
C ILE A 6 11.60 7.92 16.49
N ILE A 7 10.34 8.24 16.27
CA ILE A 7 9.25 7.87 17.19
C ILE A 7 8.90 6.41 16.90
N HIS A 8 9.63 5.50 17.55
CA HIS A 8 9.31 4.08 17.56
C HIS A 8 8.46 3.75 18.80
N GLU A 9 7.17 3.62 18.66
CA GLU A 9 6.45 2.65 19.48
C GLU A 9 6.70 1.27 18.84
N ALA A 10 7.70 0.57 19.35
CA ALA A 10 8.02 -0.77 18.90
C ALA A 10 6.98 -1.75 19.47
N GLU A 11 5.82 -1.87 18.81
CA GLU A 11 4.93 -3.00 19.04
C GLU A 11 5.65 -4.25 18.53
N HIS A 12 6.04 -5.14 19.44
CA HIS A 12 6.57 -6.46 19.08
C HIS A 12 5.40 -7.45 19.01
N PHE A 13 5.11 -7.92 17.81
CA PHE A 13 4.13 -8.99 17.61
C PHE A 13 4.78 -10.36 17.88
N ALA A 14 3.97 -11.31 18.35
CA ALA A 14 4.42 -12.70 18.39
C ALA A 14 4.83 -13.16 16.99
N PRO A 15 5.84 -14.03 16.84
CA PRO A 15 6.31 -14.48 15.51
C PRO A 15 5.21 -15.05 14.62
N GLU A 16 4.16 -15.63 15.20
CA GLU A 16 2.99 -16.15 14.52
C GLU A 16 2.06 -15.08 13.97
N ASP A 17 2.06 -13.88 14.58
CA ASP A 17 1.24 -12.74 14.17
C ASP A 17 1.99 -11.81 13.22
N SER A 18 3.30 -11.96 13.07
CA SER A 18 4.11 -11.13 12.18
C SER A 18 3.80 -11.45 10.71
N GLY A 19 3.45 -10.42 9.95
CA GLY A 19 3.21 -10.46 8.51
C GLY A 19 4.45 -10.08 7.71
N ILE A 20 4.91 -8.85 7.89
CA ILE A 20 6.16 -8.32 7.30
C ILE A 20 6.98 -7.72 8.43
N SER A 21 8.23 -8.16 8.59
CA SER A 21 9.18 -7.56 9.54
C SER A 21 10.44 -7.15 8.79
N ALA A 22 10.85 -5.90 8.97
CA ALA A 22 12.10 -5.35 8.48
C ALA A 22 12.93 -4.86 9.67
N ARG A 23 14.21 -5.23 9.72
CA ARG A 23 15.13 -4.88 10.81
C ARG A 23 16.43 -4.32 10.26
N ASN A 24 16.69 -3.04 10.54
CA ASN A 24 17.90 -2.30 10.16
C ASN A 24 18.24 -2.42 8.66
N VAL A 25 17.23 -2.42 7.80
CA VAL A 25 17.38 -2.65 6.37
C VAL A 25 18.02 -1.45 5.70
N THR A 26 19.17 -1.68 5.08
CA THR A 26 19.87 -0.68 4.26
C THR A 26 19.96 -1.19 2.82
N VAL A 27 19.59 -0.33 1.87
CA VAL A 27 19.59 -0.67 0.44
C VAL A 27 20.42 0.35 -0.33
N THR A 28 21.51 -0.13 -0.92
CA THR A 28 22.41 0.69 -1.74
C THR A 28 22.43 0.14 -3.17
N TYR A 29 22.14 0.99 -4.13
CA TYR A 29 22.21 0.66 -5.55
C TYR A 29 23.65 0.52 -6.03
N ARG A 30 23.89 -0.14 -7.17
CA ARG A 30 25.23 -0.35 -7.76
C ARG A 30 25.99 0.96 -8.07
N ASN A 31 25.27 2.07 -8.26
CA ASN A 31 25.85 3.40 -8.46
C ASN A 31 26.29 4.10 -7.15
N GLY A 32 26.21 3.40 -6.02
CA GLY A 32 26.56 3.95 -4.70
C GLY A 32 25.45 4.74 -3.99
N HIS A 33 24.30 4.96 -4.63
CA HIS A 33 23.17 5.66 -4.01
C HIS A 33 22.48 4.77 -2.99
N THR A 34 22.39 5.21 -1.74
CA THR A 34 21.62 4.54 -0.68
C THR A 34 20.22 5.10 -0.64
N ALA A 35 19.25 4.29 -1.04
CA ALA A 35 17.84 4.67 -1.12
C ALA A 35 17.05 4.40 0.16
N LEU A 36 17.48 3.42 0.96
CA LEU A 36 16.95 3.15 2.30
C LEU A 36 18.12 2.94 3.24
N TYR A 37 18.05 3.55 4.41
CA TYR A 37 19.05 3.45 5.46
C TYR A 37 18.39 3.09 6.78
N ASP A 38 18.89 2.04 7.43
CA ASP A 38 18.46 1.59 8.76
C ASP A 38 16.93 1.52 8.95
N ALA A 39 16.24 1.02 7.94
CA ALA A 39 14.79 0.95 7.92
C ALA A 39 14.29 -0.23 8.77
N SER A 40 13.49 0.07 9.81
CA SER A 40 12.91 -0.94 10.70
C SER A 40 11.42 -0.69 10.87
N PHE A 41 10.60 -1.72 10.68
CA PHE A 41 9.15 -1.69 10.92
C PHE A 41 8.59 -3.11 11.03
N GLU A 42 7.40 -3.22 11.59
CA GLU A 42 6.68 -4.47 11.71
C GLU A 42 5.20 -4.29 11.34
N ILE A 43 4.68 -5.19 10.49
CA ILE A 43 3.29 -5.22 10.03
C ILE A 43 2.69 -6.56 10.43
N PRO A 44 1.61 -6.58 11.22
CA PRO A 44 0.95 -7.83 11.63
C PRO A 44 0.12 -8.42 10.48
N ARG A 45 -0.28 -9.68 10.65
CA ARG A 45 -1.22 -10.34 9.74
C ARG A 45 -2.61 -9.73 9.81
N GLY A 46 -3.38 -9.90 8.75
CA GLY A 46 -4.76 -9.41 8.70
C GLY A 46 -4.85 -7.89 8.81
N THR A 47 -3.93 -7.16 8.16
CA THR A 47 -3.95 -5.69 8.14
C THR A 47 -3.73 -5.13 6.74
N ILE A 48 -4.33 -3.96 6.50
CA ILE A 48 -4.03 -3.09 5.37
C ILE A 48 -3.11 -1.98 5.89
N THR A 49 -1.89 -1.94 5.41
CA THR A 49 -0.90 -0.95 5.82
C THR A 49 -0.56 -0.01 4.67
N ALA A 50 -0.71 1.30 4.89
CA ALA A 50 -0.26 2.32 3.96
C ALA A 50 1.26 2.51 4.04
N LEU A 51 1.93 2.56 2.90
CA LEU A 51 3.32 2.98 2.75
C LEU A 51 3.33 4.38 2.14
N VAL A 52 3.60 5.39 2.96
CA VAL A 52 3.42 6.81 2.63
C VAL A 52 4.76 7.55 2.66
N GLY A 53 4.99 8.41 1.68
CA GLY A 53 6.18 9.25 1.58
C GLY A 53 6.30 9.90 0.22
N VAL A 54 7.12 10.94 0.10
CA VAL A 54 7.35 11.68 -1.16
C VAL A 54 7.92 10.78 -2.25
N ASN A 55 7.89 11.26 -3.49
CA ASN A 55 8.58 10.59 -4.59
C ASN A 55 10.09 10.52 -4.31
N GLY A 56 10.68 9.34 -4.50
CA GLY A 56 12.08 9.10 -4.14
C GLY A 56 12.32 8.76 -2.66
N ALA A 57 11.30 8.71 -1.81
CA ALA A 57 11.43 8.36 -0.38
C ALA A 57 11.91 6.92 -0.10
N GLY A 58 11.90 6.03 -1.10
CA GLY A 58 12.33 4.65 -0.95
C GLY A 58 11.20 3.62 -1.03
N LYS A 59 9.92 4.01 -1.27
CA LYS A 59 8.76 3.10 -1.35
C LYS A 59 8.98 1.96 -2.34
N SER A 60 9.24 2.29 -3.61
CA SER A 60 9.47 1.28 -4.65
C SER A 60 10.77 0.48 -4.43
N THR A 61 11.77 1.06 -3.74
CA THR A 61 12.97 0.32 -3.33
C THR A 61 12.62 -0.75 -2.29
N LEU A 62 11.79 -0.41 -1.30
CA LEU A 62 11.32 -1.37 -0.30
C LEU A 62 10.53 -2.52 -0.97
N PHE A 63 9.63 -2.21 -1.89
CA PHE A 63 8.91 -3.23 -2.66
C PHE A 63 9.87 -4.14 -3.44
N LYS A 64 10.89 -3.57 -4.10
CA LYS A 64 11.88 -4.36 -4.84
C LYS A 64 12.69 -5.30 -3.94
N VAL A 65 12.97 -4.91 -2.69
CA VAL A 65 13.64 -5.80 -1.73
C VAL A 65 12.71 -6.92 -1.27
N ILE A 66 11.46 -6.60 -0.92
CA ILE A 66 10.45 -7.60 -0.54
C ILE A 66 10.18 -8.59 -1.68
N MET A 67 10.23 -8.13 -2.93
CA MET A 67 10.11 -8.97 -4.13
C MET A 67 11.41 -9.71 -4.52
N GLY A 68 12.50 -9.51 -3.77
CA GLY A 68 13.78 -10.15 -4.06
C GLY A 68 14.49 -9.64 -5.32
N PHE A 69 14.04 -8.51 -5.90
CA PHE A 69 14.69 -7.89 -7.06
C PHE A 69 15.97 -7.14 -6.69
N LEU A 70 16.06 -6.69 -5.45
CA LEU A 70 17.24 -6.02 -4.88
C LEU A 70 17.62 -6.73 -3.58
N PRO A 71 18.92 -7.01 -3.36
CA PRO A 71 19.39 -7.47 -2.06
C PRO A 71 19.47 -6.28 -1.10
N ALA A 72 19.21 -6.52 0.18
CA ALA A 72 19.60 -5.60 1.24
C ALA A 72 21.14 -5.64 1.40
N ALA A 73 21.76 -4.45 1.55
CA ALA A 73 23.19 -4.33 1.85
C ALA A 73 23.46 -4.64 3.33
N ALA A 74 22.49 -4.35 4.21
CA ALA A 74 22.50 -4.70 5.63
C ALA A 74 21.07 -4.92 6.12
N GLY A 75 20.92 -5.57 7.29
CA GLY A 75 19.63 -5.89 7.87
C GLY A 75 18.94 -7.08 7.23
N GLU A 76 17.71 -7.34 7.65
CA GLU A 76 16.92 -8.46 7.17
C GLU A 76 15.45 -8.11 6.99
N ILE A 77 14.78 -8.78 6.05
CA ILE A 77 13.33 -8.77 5.91
C ILE A 77 12.82 -10.21 6.03
N THR A 78 11.79 -10.38 6.85
CA THR A 78 11.05 -11.64 6.93
C THR A 78 9.58 -11.43 6.55
N LEU A 79 8.99 -12.42 5.91
CA LEU A 79 7.61 -12.44 5.44
C LEU A 79 6.93 -13.67 6.04
N LEU A 80 5.95 -13.45 6.90
CA LEU A 80 5.26 -14.54 7.61
C LEU A 80 6.23 -15.45 8.39
N GLY A 81 7.31 -14.86 8.94
CA GLY A 81 8.37 -15.59 9.66
C GLY A 81 9.39 -16.31 8.77
N LYS A 82 9.30 -16.17 7.44
CA LYS A 82 10.22 -16.77 6.46
C LYS A 82 11.13 -15.71 5.86
N THR A 83 12.31 -16.14 5.39
CA THR A 83 13.14 -15.25 4.56
C THR A 83 12.41 -14.89 3.25
N VAL A 84 12.74 -13.75 2.66
CA VAL A 84 12.19 -13.31 1.36
C VAL A 84 12.30 -14.43 0.33
N ARG A 85 13.46 -15.11 0.26
CA ARG A 85 13.70 -16.19 -0.70
C ARG A 85 12.76 -17.40 -0.50
N GLU A 86 12.51 -17.79 0.73
CA GLU A 86 11.60 -18.89 1.06
C GLU A 86 10.16 -18.50 0.74
N ALA A 87 9.72 -17.30 1.15
CA ALA A 87 8.39 -16.81 0.88
C ALA A 87 8.08 -16.73 -0.63
N LEU A 88 9.05 -16.27 -1.45
CA LEU A 88 8.89 -16.23 -2.91
C LEU A 88 8.84 -17.64 -3.52
N ARG A 89 9.63 -18.58 -3.04
CA ARG A 89 9.58 -19.97 -3.52
C ARG A 89 8.26 -20.67 -3.21
N GLU A 90 7.62 -20.28 -2.13
CA GLU A 90 6.30 -20.80 -1.72
C GLU A 90 5.13 -19.98 -2.33
N ASN A 91 5.40 -19.05 -3.24
CA ASN A 91 4.41 -18.15 -3.86
C ASN A 91 3.59 -17.32 -2.85
N LEU A 92 4.15 -17.03 -1.67
CA LEU A 92 3.44 -16.30 -0.62
C LEU A 92 3.28 -14.81 -0.90
N VAL A 93 4.03 -14.24 -1.85
CA VAL A 93 4.06 -12.81 -2.15
C VAL A 93 3.46 -12.55 -3.52
N ALA A 94 2.39 -11.77 -3.58
CA ALA A 94 1.80 -11.25 -4.80
C ALA A 94 2.09 -9.75 -4.94
N TYR A 95 2.27 -9.27 -6.16
CA TYR A 95 2.59 -7.88 -6.44
C TYR A 95 1.74 -7.31 -7.58
N VAL A 96 1.17 -6.14 -7.32
CA VAL A 96 0.46 -5.32 -8.28
C VAL A 96 1.26 -4.03 -8.48
N PRO A 97 1.98 -3.85 -9.59
CA PRO A 97 2.79 -2.66 -9.84
C PRO A 97 1.93 -1.45 -10.21
N GLN A 98 2.50 -0.25 -10.06
CA GLN A 98 1.87 1.03 -10.41
C GLN A 98 1.52 1.10 -11.89
N SER A 99 2.47 0.72 -12.73
CA SER A 99 2.30 0.64 -14.19
C SER A 99 2.78 -0.71 -14.69
N GLU A 100 2.01 -1.29 -15.56
CA GLU A 100 2.41 -2.51 -16.24
C GLU A 100 3.09 -2.11 -17.56
N GLU A 101 4.36 -2.46 -17.70
CA GLU A 101 5.08 -2.38 -18.98
C GLU A 101 4.58 -3.51 -19.90
N VAL A 102 3.32 -3.41 -20.30
CA VAL A 102 2.68 -4.36 -21.21
C VAL A 102 2.49 -3.69 -22.55
N ASP A 103 2.88 -4.37 -23.62
CA ASP A 103 2.45 -3.99 -24.96
C ASP A 103 0.94 -4.23 -25.09
N TRP A 104 0.16 -3.15 -24.94
CA TRP A 104 -1.31 -3.20 -25.00
C TRP A 104 -1.85 -3.61 -26.37
N ALA A 105 -1.01 -3.56 -27.42
CA ALA A 105 -1.36 -4.06 -28.75
C ALA A 105 -1.21 -5.59 -28.86
N PHE A 106 -0.56 -6.23 -27.88
CA PHE A 106 -0.42 -7.68 -27.87
C PHE A 106 -1.77 -8.35 -27.57
N PRO A 107 -2.25 -9.26 -28.42
CA PRO A 107 -3.62 -9.83 -28.33
C PRO A 107 -3.71 -10.92 -27.25
N VAL A 108 -3.55 -10.54 -25.98
CA VAL A 108 -3.70 -11.45 -24.84
C VAL A 108 -5.08 -11.30 -24.22
N LEU A 109 -5.74 -12.39 -23.89
CA LEU A 109 -7.04 -12.40 -23.24
C LEU A 109 -6.93 -12.11 -21.74
N VAL A 110 -7.96 -11.50 -21.18
CA VAL A 110 -8.06 -11.22 -19.74
C VAL A 110 -7.81 -12.48 -18.90
N GLN A 111 -8.44 -13.61 -19.24
CA GLN A 111 -8.23 -14.87 -18.52
C GLN A 111 -6.77 -15.36 -18.57
N ASP A 112 -6.06 -15.10 -19.66
CA ASP A 112 -4.67 -15.54 -19.83
C ASP A 112 -3.74 -14.68 -18.97
N VAL A 113 -4.02 -13.37 -18.86
CA VAL A 113 -3.29 -12.49 -17.93
C VAL A 113 -3.49 -12.95 -16.49
N VAL A 114 -4.71 -13.29 -16.08
CA VAL A 114 -4.97 -13.79 -14.73
C VAL A 114 -4.34 -15.17 -14.51
N MET A 115 -4.33 -16.03 -15.54
CA MET A 115 -3.67 -17.35 -15.51
C MET A 115 -2.16 -17.24 -15.26
N MET A 116 -1.50 -16.15 -15.67
CA MET A 116 -0.06 -15.94 -15.36
C MET A 116 0.19 -15.93 -13.84
N GLY A 117 -0.78 -15.51 -13.02
CA GLY A 117 -0.70 -15.61 -11.56
C GLY A 117 -0.54 -17.05 -11.05
N ARG A 118 -1.01 -18.02 -11.81
CA ARG A 118 -0.90 -19.46 -11.45
C ARG A 118 0.42 -20.10 -11.83
N TYR A 119 1.30 -19.41 -12.55
CA TYR A 119 2.55 -20.02 -13.05
C TYR A 119 3.45 -20.58 -11.95
N GLY A 120 3.45 -19.98 -10.78
CA GLY A 120 4.17 -20.50 -9.61
C GLY A 120 3.64 -21.83 -9.07
N HIS A 121 2.37 -22.15 -9.34
CA HIS A 121 1.72 -23.39 -8.89
C HIS A 121 1.78 -24.50 -9.95
N MET A 122 2.18 -24.17 -11.18
CA MET A 122 2.29 -25.12 -12.28
C MET A 122 3.65 -25.81 -12.28
N GLY A 123 3.67 -27.04 -12.76
CA GLY A 123 4.91 -27.78 -12.98
C GLY A 123 5.77 -27.20 -14.13
N PHE A 124 6.87 -27.84 -14.44
CA PHE A 124 7.84 -27.40 -15.45
C PHE A 124 7.24 -27.08 -16.82
N LEU A 125 6.24 -27.85 -17.26
CA LEU A 125 5.59 -27.64 -18.56
C LEU A 125 4.53 -26.53 -18.56
N ARG A 126 4.31 -25.85 -17.44
CA ARG A 126 3.33 -24.75 -17.30
C ARG A 126 1.94 -25.07 -17.86
N ARG A 127 1.49 -26.33 -17.73
CA ARG A 127 0.14 -26.76 -18.18
C ARG A 127 -0.87 -26.51 -17.06
N PRO A 128 -1.90 -25.66 -17.30
CA PRO A 128 -2.96 -25.41 -16.34
C PRO A 128 -3.74 -26.67 -16.01
N LYS A 129 -4.09 -26.86 -14.75
CA LYS A 129 -4.98 -27.93 -14.27
C LYS A 129 -6.35 -27.33 -13.95
N ALA A 130 -7.35 -28.17 -13.66
CA ALA A 130 -8.68 -27.72 -13.28
C ALA A 130 -8.66 -26.75 -12.09
N ALA A 131 -7.80 -26.97 -11.09
CA ALA A 131 -7.64 -26.08 -9.96
C ALA A 131 -7.13 -24.67 -10.37
N ASP A 132 -6.28 -24.56 -11.39
CA ASP A 132 -5.80 -23.28 -11.87
C ASP A 132 -6.89 -22.51 -12.59
N HIS A 133 -7.72 -23.19 -13.40
CA HIS A 133 -8.90 -22.57 -14.03
C HIS A 133 -9.91 -22.10 -13.00
N MET A 134 -10.18 -22.88 -11.96
CA MET A 134 -11.07 -22.48 -10.86
C MET A 134 -10.52 -21.24 -10.12
N ALA A 135 -9.23 -21.17 -9.85
CA ALA A 135 -8.60 -20.02 -9.21
C ALA A 135 -8.71 -18.75 -10.07
N VAL A 136 -8.55 -18.88 -11.40
CA VAL A 136 -8.72 -17.77 -12.34
C VAL A 136 -10.17 -17.29 -12.38
N GLU A 137 -11.12 -18.21 -12.41
CA GLU A 137 -12.56 -17.88 -12.44
C GLU A 137 -12.98 -17.16 -11.15
N GLU A 138 -12.56 -17.66 -10.00
CA GLU A 138 -12.81 -17.04 -8.71
C GLU A 138 -12.14 -15.65 -8.60
N ALA A 139 -10.90 -15.51 -9.04
CA ALA A 139 -10.21 -14.23 -9.06
C ALA A 139 -10.94 -13.20 -9.93
N LEU A 140 -11.38 -13.57 -11.13
CA LEU A 140 -12.18 -12.71 -12.02
C LEU A 140 -13.52 -12.34 -11.41
N ARG A 141 -14.18 -13.27 -10.73
CA ARG A 141 -15.44 -13.02 -10.02
C ARG A 141 -15.27 -11.97 -8.93
N ARG A 142 -14.24 -12.10 -8.10
CA ARG A 142 -13.97 -11.19 -6.97
C ARG A 142 -13.71 -9.73 -7.42
N VAL A 143 -13.16 -9.54 -8.60
CA VAL A 143 -12.91 -8.19 -9.15
C VAL A 143 -14.01 -7.74 -10.15
N ASN A 144 -15.12 -8.46 -10.27
CA ASN A 144 -16.22 -8.17 -11.20
C ASN A 144 -15.76 -8.07 -12.68
N MET A 145 -14.90 -9.01 -13.11
CA MET A 145 -14.36 -9.05 -14.47
C MET A 145 -14.71 -10.33 -15.24
N THR A 146 -15.62 -11.16 -14.75
CA THR A 146 -15.99 -12.44 -15.36
C THR A 146 -16.51 -12.29 -16.80
N GLU A 147 -17.32 -11.27 -17.06
CA GLU A 147 -17.88 -11.01 -18.41
C GLU A 147 -16.81 -10.60 -19.42
N PHE A 148 -15.67 -10.09 -18.95
CA PHE A 148 -14.57 -9.64 -19.78
C PHE A 148 -13.52 -10.72 -20.04
N ARG A 149 -13.69 -11.93 -19.51
CA ARG A 149 -12.68 -13.02 -19.53
C ARG A 149 -12.10 -13.31 -20.93
N ASN A 150 -12.92 -13.21 -21.97
CA ASN A 150 -12.57 -13.48 -23.35
C ASN A 150 -12.23 -12.22 -24.17
N ARG A 151 -12.22 -11.04 -23.55
CA ARG A 151 -11.76 -9.81 -24.21
C ARG A 151 -10.25 -9.69 -24.18
N GLN A 152 -9.71 -8.98 -25.15
CA GLN A 152 -8.30 -8.61 -25.15
C GLN A 152 -8.05 -7.54 -24.10
N ILE A 153 -6.90 -7.63 -23.41
CA ILE A 153 -6.54 -6.68 -22.35
C ILE A 153 -6.44 -5.23 -22.88
N GLY A 154 -6.05 -5.07 -24.15
CA GLY A 154 -5.96 -3.77 -24.82
C GLY A 154 -7.29 -3.05 -25.01
N GLU A 155 -8.41 -3.79 -25.04
CA GLU A 155 -9.77 -3.24 -25.21
C GLU A 155 -10.36 -2.68 -23.91
N LEU A 156 -9.69 -2.88 -22.77
CA LEU A 156 -10.19 -2.50 -21.46
C LEU A 156 -9.83 -1.06 -21.10
N SER A 157 -10.70 -0.40 -20.31
CA SER A 157 -10.38 0.88 -19.68
C SER A 157 -9.26 0.73 -18.65
N GLY A 158 -8.62 1.84 -18.24
CA GLY A 158 -7.56 1.82 -17.23
C GLY A 158 -7.99 1.15 -15.92
N GLY A 159 -9.17 1.50 -15.40
CA GLY A 159 -9.70 0.89 -14.18
C GLY A 159 -10.03 -0.61 -14.35
N GLN A 160 -10.51 -1.03 -15.53
CA GLN A 160 -10.71 -2.45 -15.82
C GLN A 160 -9.39 -3.22 -15.87
N ARG A 161 -8.34 -2.64 -16.49
CA ARG A 161 -7.00 -3.24 -16.52
C ARG A 161 -6.46 -3.41 -15.11
N LYS A 162 -6.54 -2.39 -14.25
CA LYS A 162 -6.11 -2.50 -12.84
C LYS A 162 -6.81 -3.64 -12.11
N ARG A 163 -8.12 -3.82 -12.31
CA ARG A 163 -8.85 -4.96 -11.73
C ARG A 163 -8.38 -6.30 -12.28
N VAL A 164 -8.00 -6.41 -13.54
CA VAL A 164 -7.42 -7.65 -14.11
C VAL A 164 -6.07 -7.97 -13.47
N PHE A 165 -5.20 -6.98 -13.24
CA PHE A 165 -3.91 -7.21 -12.56
C PHE A 165 -4.09 -7.55 -11.08
N LEU A 166 -5.10 -6.98 -10.43
CA LEU A 166 -5.49 -7.39 -9.09
C LEU A 166 -6.00 -8.85 -9.10
N ALA A 167 -6.83 -9.25 -10.08
CA ALA A 167 -7.24 -10.64 -10.23
C ALA A 167 -6.05 -11.58 -10.46
N ARG A 168 -5.03 -11.18 -11.22
CA ARG A 168 -3.79 -11.94 -11.38
C ARG A 168 -3.09 -12.18 -10.04
N ALA A 169 -2.99 -11.14 -9.21
CA ALA A 169 -2.41 -11.26 -7.86
C ALA A 169 -3.27 -12.16 -6.96
N LEU A 170 -4.60 -12.10 -7.05
CA LEU A 170 -5.50 -12.99 -6.32
C LEU A 170 -5.36 -14.45 -6.78
N ALA A 171 -5.28 -14.69 -8.09
CA ALA A 171 -5.09 -16.03 -8.64
C ALA A 171 -3.77 -16.67 -8.18
N GLN A 172 -2.74 -15.87 -7.89
CA GLN A 172 -1.49 -16.34 -7.30
C GLN A 172 -1.68 -16.88 -5.87
N ASP A 173 -2.74 -16.47 -5.18
CA ASP A 173 -3.06 -16.86 -3.80
C ASP A 173 -1.98 -16.47 -2.77
N GLY A 174 -1.31 -15.36 -3.01
CA GLY A 174 -0.31 -14.80 -2.10
C GLY A 174 -0.93 -14.37 -0.77
N ARG A 175 -0.24 -14.63 0.33
CA ARG A 175 -0.66 -14.19 1.67
C ARG A 175 -0.16 -12.79 2.02
N VAL A 176 0.90 -12.34 1.37
CA VAL A 176 1.42 -10.97 1.40
C VAL A 176 1.13 -10.34 0.04
N ILE A 177 0.39 -9.25 0.01
CA ILE A 177 0.01 -8.56 -1.22
C ILE A 177 0.60 -7.16 -1.19
N LEU A 178 1.47 -6.88 -2.15
CA LEU A 178 2.07 -5.58 -2.35
C LEU A 178 1.30 -4.86 -3.46
N LEU A 179 0.81 -3.66 -3.19
CA LEU A 179 0.09 -2.83 -4.16
C LEU A 179 0.81 -1.49 -4.31
N ASP A 180 1.33 -1.23 -5.49
CA ASP A 180 2.03 0.02 -5.80
C ASP A 180 1.07 0.98 -6.50
N GLU A 181 0.59 1.98 -5.77
CA GLU A 181 -0.37 2.99 -6.23
C GLU A 181 -1.61 2.42 -6.95
N PRO A 182 -2.37 1.54 -6.29
CA PRO A 182 -3.46 0.81 -6.95
C PRO A 182 -4.62 1.70 -7.41
N PHE A 183 -4.74 2.90 -6.88
CA PHE A 183 -5.85 3.83 -7.14
C PHE A 183 -5.55 4.89 -8.20
N THR A 184 -4.30 5.03 -8.64
CA THR A 184 -3.91 6.03 -9.65
C THR A 184 -4.64 5.81 -10.96
N GLY A 185 -5.37 6.83 -11.43
CA GLY A 185 -6.06 6.81 -12.71
C GLY A 185 -7.34 5.93 -12.75
N VAL A 186 -7.93 5.62 -11.60
CA VAL A 186 -9.24 4.96 -11.49
C VAL A 186 -10.31 5.95 -11.04
N ASP A 187 -11.56 5.68 -11.41
CA ASP A 187 -12.70 6.43 -10.91
C ASP A 187 -13.08 6.01 -9.47
N VAL A 188 -13.83 6.86 -8.76
CA VAL A 188 -14.24 6.66 -7.35
C VAL A 188 -14.94 5.32 -7.15
N LYS A 189 -15.82 4.92 -8.07
CA LYS A 189 -16.55 3.65 -7.96
C LYS A 189 -15.61 2.44 -8.05
N THR A 190 -14.60 2.51 -8.91
CA THR A 190 -13.57 1.46 -9.02
C THR A 190 -12.69 1.44 -7.77
N GLU A 191 -12.34 2.60 -7.22
CA GLU A 191 -11.60 2.72 -5.95
C GLU A 191 -12.37 2.04 -4.81
N ASP A 192 -13.67 2.37 -4.64
CA ASP A 192 -14.53 1.75 -3.62
C ASP A 192 -14.58 0.23 -3.73
N GLN A 193 -14.66 -0.29 -4.97
CA GLN A 193 -14.65 -1.73 -5.22
C GLN A 193 -13.31 -2.38 -4.84
N ILE A 194 -12.20 -1.72 -5.13
CA ILE A 194 -10.87 -2.21 -4.74
C ILE A 194 -10.74 -2.18 -3.21
N VAL A 195 -11.14 -1.09 -2.54
CA VAL A 195 -11.11 -0.98 -1.07
C VAL A 195 -11.96 -2.06 -0.40
N ALA A 196 -13.18 -2.30 -0.90
CA ALA A 196 -14.04 -3.36 -0.39
C ALA A 196 -13.35 -4.74 -0.49
N LEU A 197 -12.73 -5.03 -1.63
CA LEU A 197 -11.97 -6.27 -1.83
C LEU A 197 -10.75 -6.36 -0.88
N LEU A 198 -10.02 -5.27 -0.67
CA LEU A 198 -8.89 -5.26 0.28
C LEU A 198 -9.34 -5.57 1.71
N ARG A 199 -10.51 -5.05 2.13
CA ARG A 199 -11.11 -5.37 3.43
C ARG A 199 -11.48 -6.85 3.55
N GLU A 200 -12.07 -7.46 2.52
CA GLU A 200 -12.33 -8.89 2.49
C GLU A 200 -11.04 -9.71 2.65
N LEU A 201 -9.98 -9.34 1.92
CA LEU A 201 -8.67 -10.00 1.99
C LEU A 201 -8.02 -9.86 3.37
N ARG A 202 -8.17 -8.71 4.02
CA ARG A 202 -7.75 -8.47 5.39
C ARG A 202 -8.44 -9.45 6.35
N ASP A 203 -9.76 -9.56 6.22
CA ASP A 203 -10.58 -10.43 7.06
C ASP A 203 -10.28 -11.93 6.83
N GLU A 204 -9.75 -12.29 5.64
CA GLU A 204 -9.13 -13.59 5.36
C GLU A 204 -7.74 -13.79 6.02
N GLY A 205 -7.22 -12.78 6.72
CA GLY A 205 -5.91 -12.82 7.40
C GLY A 205 -4.72 -12.53 6.48
N ARG A 206 -4.92 -11.96 5.29
CA ARG A 206 -3.83 -11.55 4.38
C ARG A 206 -3.18 -10.27 4.88
N VAL A 207 -1.92 -10.08 4.53
CA VAL A 207 -1.13 -8.88 4.82
C VAL A 207 -1.05 -8.04 3.57
N MET A 208 -1.47 -6.78 3.64
CA MET A 208 -1.39 -5.88 2.50
C MET A 208 -0.52 -4.67 2.82
N LEU A 209 0.42 -4.38 1.92
CA LEU A 209 1.22 -3.17 1.94
C LEU A 209 0.90 -2.36 0.69
N VAL A 210 0.27 -1.20 0.88
CA VAL A 210 -0.26 -0.34 -0.19
C VAL A 210 0.55 0.94 -0.25
N SER A 211 1.33 1.16 -1.30
CA SER A 211 1.90 2.48 -1.52
C SER A 211 0.82 3.42 -2.06
N THR A 212 0.78 4.62 -1.53
CA THR A 212 -0.13 5.65 -2.02
C THR A 212 0.46 7.04 -1.76
N HIS A 213 0.12 7.97 -2.63
CA HIS A 213 0.31 9.41 -2.43
C HIS A 213 -1.02 10.12 -2.14
N ASN A 214 -2.17 9.42 -2.27
CA ASN A 214 -3.47 9.93 -1.92
C ASN A 214 -3.64 9.91 -0.38
N LEU A 215 -3.28 11.00 0.28
CA LEU A 215 -3.31 11.12 1.74
C LEU A 215 -4.73 11.03 2.31
N GLY A 216 -5.72 11.57 1.58
CA GLY A 216 -7.11 11.60 2.04
C GLY A 216 -7.75 10.23 2.20
N SER A 217 -7.33 9.24 1.42
CA SER A 217 -7.89 7.89 1.48
C SER A 217 -7.26 6.99 2.56
N VAL A 218 -6.04 7.32 3.04
CA VAL A 218 -5.34 6.47 4.01
C VAL A 218 -6.14 6.20 5.28
N PRO A 219 -6.72 7.22 5.98
CA PRO A 219 -7.50 6.97 7.19
C PRO A 219 -8.82 6.23 6.95
N GLU A 220 -9.31 6.22 5.70
CA GLU A 220 -10.59 5.58 5.37
C GLU A 220 -10.52 4.05 5.35
N PHE A 221 -9.37 3.47 4.96
CA PHE A 221 -9.30 2.02 4.78
C PHE A 221 -8.04 1.35 5.31
N CYS A 222 -6.99 2.11 5.65
CA CYS A 222 -5.74 1.54 6.16
C CYS A 222 -5.77 1.43 7.69
N ASP A 223 -5.55 0.23 8.20
CA ASP A 223 -5.46 -0.04 9.63
C ASP A 223 -4.17 0.53 10.22
N ARG A 224 -3.10 0.51 9.43
CA ARG A 224 -1.76 0.92 9.84
C ARG A 224 -1.08 1.78 8.77
N THR A 225 -0.06 2.52 9.20
CA THR A 225 0.73 3.39 8.31
C THR A 225 2.21 3.23 8.59
N VAL A 226 3.00 3.23 7.52
CA VAL A 226 4.47 3.31 7.53
C VAL A 226 4.86 4.59 6.78
N LEU A 227 5.50 5.53 7.47
CA LEU A 227 6.02 6.77 6.88
C LEU A 227 7.49 6.60 6.53
N VAL A 228 7.83 6.83 5.26
CA VAL A 228 9.19 6.62 4.75
C VAL A 228 9.77 7.89 4.11
N LYS A 229 11.06 8.16 4.42
CA LYS A 229 11.87 9.23 3.82
C LYS A 229 13.35 8.86 3.87
N GLY A 230 13.77 7.94 2.99
CA GLY A 230 15.11 7.35 3.04
C GLY A 230 15.36 6.44 4.25
N THR A 231 14.56 6.56 5.29
CA THR A 231 14.44 5.66 6.44
C THR A 231 12.98 5.59 6.85
N ILE A 232 12.63 4.75 7.82
CA ILE A 232 11.29 4.76 8.43
C ILE A 232 11.24 5.85 9.49
N LEU A 233 10.35 6.83 9.31
CA LEU A 233 10.14 7.91 10.26
C LEU A 233 9.19 7.51 11.39
N ALA A 234 8.12 6.81 11.05
CA ALA A 234 7.15 6.29 12.01
C ALA A 234 6.39 5.11 11.39
N TYR A 235 5.94 4.18 12.21
CA TYR A 235 5.04 3.10 11.81
C TYR A 235 4.15 2.67 12.99
N GLY A 236 2.95 2.21 12.70
CA GLY A 236 1.98 1.81 13.73
C GLY A 236 0.53 1.95 13.26
N PRO A 237 -0.45 1.95 14.19
CA PRO A 237 -1.85 2.22 13.87
C PRO A 237 -2.00 3.56 13.14
N THR A 238 -2.86 3.61 12.11
CA THR A 238 -3.03 4.82 11.31
C THR A 238 -3.42 6.03 12.16
N GLU A 239 -4.28 5.84 13.16
CA GLU A 239 -4.75 6.91 14.06
C GLU A 239 -3.61 7.60 14.81
N THR A 240 -2.54 6.86 15.16
CA THR A 240 -1.41 7.40 15.94
C THR A 240 -0.25 7.89 15.07
N VAL A 241 -0.05 7.28 13.91
CA VAL A 241 1.07 7.58 13.01
C VAL A 241 0.72 8.65 11.98
N PHE A 242 -0.51 8.64 11.46
CA PHE A 242 -0.95 9.54 10.40
C PHE A 242 -1.37 10.90 10.98
N THR A 243 -0.43 11.58 11.63
CA THR A 243 -0.62 12.89 12.26
C THR A 243 0.00 13.99 11.42
N HIS A 244 -0.47 15.22 11.64
CA HIS A 244 0.06 16.42 10.98
C HIS A 244 1.59 16.50 11.09
N ASP A 245 2.13 16.38 12.31
CA ASP A 245 3.56 16.54 12.59
C ASP A 245 4.41 15.47 11.90
N ASN A 246 3.93 14.24 11.86
CA ASN A 246 4.61 13.15 11.17
C ASN A 246 4.55 13.32 9.65
N LEU A 247 3.41 13.76 9.10
CA LEU A 247 3.27 14.06 7.68
C LEU A 247 4.16 15.24 7.27
N GLU A 248 4.25 16.30 8.08
CA GLU A 248 5.14 17.42 7.82
C GLU A 248 6.62 16.98 7.79
N LYS A 249 7.04 16.12 8.71
CA LYS A 249 8.39 15.53 8.71
C LYS A 249 8.63 14.67 7.45
N ALA A 250 7.66 13.84 7.06
CA ALA A 250 7.78 12.95 5.91
C ALA A 250 7.85 13.72 4.58
N PHE A 251 7.01 14.74 4.42
CA PHE A 251 6.86 15.48 3.17
C PHE A 251 7.71 16.74 3.10
N GLY A 252 8.20 17.28 4.25
CA GLY A 252 9.20 18.35 4.27
C GLY A 252 8.77 19.64 3.61
N GLY A 253 7.53 20.10 3.83
CA GLY A 253 7.02 21.36 3.28
C GLY A 253 6.53 21.27 1.82
N VAL A 254 6.49 20.08 1.22
CA VAL A 254 5.86 19.86 -0.09
C VAL A 254 4.33 19.89 0.03
N LEU A 255 3.80 19.59 1.22
CA LEU A 255 2.36 19.62 1.47
C LEU A 255 1.84 21.06 1.48
N ARG A 256 0.79 21.30 0.69
CA ARG A 256 0.03 22.55 0.79
C ARG A 256 -0.92 22.44 1.98
N GLN A 257 -0.87 23.45 2.84
CA GLN A 257 -1.73 23.54 3.99
C GLN A 257 -2.66 24.73 3.84
N PHE A 258 -3.93 24.51 4.09
CA PHE A 258 -4.94 25.54 4.17
C PHE A 258 -5.60 25.43 5.55
N THR A 259 -5.60 26.52 6.31
CA THR A 259 -6.37 26.59 7.55
C THR A 259 -7.60 27.44 7.26
N LEU A 260 -8.78 26.86 7.41
CA LEU A 260 -10.05 27.58 7.34
C LEU A 260 -10.53 27.81 8.78
N GLY A 261 -10.77 29.07 9.13
CA GLY A 261 -11.38 29.43 10.42
C GLY A 261 -12.87 29.08 10.44
N GLY A 262 -13.43 28.80 11.60
CA GLY A 262 -14.83 28.40 11.74
C GLY A 262 -15.83 29.38 11.10
N ARG A 263 -15.49 30.66 11.02
CA ARG A 263 -16.32 31.69 10.34
C ARG A 263 -16.37 31.59 8.82
N ASP A 264 -15.37 30.88 8.22
CA ASP A 264 -15.31 30.67 6.77
C ASP A 264 -16.10 29.44 6.34
N LEU A 265 -16.48 28.57 7.28
CA LEU A 265 -17.10 27.26 7.00
C LEU A 265 -18.59 27.20 7.36
N HIS A 266 -19.02 27.93 8.41
CA HIS A 266 -20.40 27.97 8.89
C HIS A 266 -20.72 29.34 9.46
N ASP A 267 -22.00 29.74 9.38
CA ASP A 267 -22.53 30.96 10.02
C ASP A 267 -22.57 30.91 11.57
N ASP A 268 -22.07 29.80 12.14
CA ASP A 268 -22.04 29.56 13.58
C ASP A 268 -20.74 30.10 14.18
N ASP A 269 -20.81 30.62 15.40
CA ASP A 269 -19.65 31.10 16.20
C ASP A 269 -18.75 29.95 16.69
N ASP A 270 -18.67 28.85 15.92
CA ASP A 270 -17.86 27.67 16.21
C ASP A 270 -16.36 27.96 15.93
N GLY A 271 -15.59 28.10 16.99
CA GLY A 271 -14.15 28.43 16.92
C GLY A 271 -13.25 27.31 16.47
N ARG A 272 -13.79 26.23 15.88
CA ARG A 272 -12.99 25.11 15.36
C ARG A 272 -12.23 25.52 14.09
N GLU A 273 -10.95 25.23 14.07
CA GLU A 273 -10.14 25.36 12.87
C GLU A 273 -10.18 24.04 12.08
N VAL A 274 -10.41 24.15 10.77
CA VAL A 274 -10.27 23.01 9.85
C VAL A 274 -8.96 23.14 9.11
N ARG A 275 -8.06 22.17 9.26
CA ARG A 275 -6.81 22.10 8.53
C ARG A 275 -6.96 21.12 7.39
N ILE A 276 -6.68 21.60 6.18
CA ILE A 276 -6.70 20.81 4.96
C ILE A 276 -5.25 20.61 4.53
N ILE A 277 -4.82 19.35 4.41
CA ILE A 277 -3.48 18.98 3.96
C ILE A 277 -3.65 18.27 2.62
N THR A 278 -2.94 18.73 1.60
CA THR A 278 -3.02 18.15 0.25
C THR A 278 -1.65 18.11 -0.40
N ASP A 279 -1.42 17.08 -1.21
CA ASP A 279 -0.28 16.90 -2.10
C ASP A 279 -0.65 16.99 -3.60
N ASP A 280 -1.78 17.61 -3.93
CA ASP A 280 -2.37 17.83 -5.26
C ASP A 280 -3.47 16.82 -5.69
N GLU A 281 -3.81 15.79 -4.89
CA GLU A 281 -4.92 14.88 -5.22
C GLU A 281 -6.14 15.07 -4.28
N ARG A 282 -6.32 14.17 -3.29
CA ARG A 282 -7.40 14.32 -2.32
C ARG A 282 -6.89 14.95 -1.03
N PRO A 283 -7.48 16.04 -0.56
CA PRO A 283 -7.07 16.67 0.68
C PRO A 283 -7.41 15.79 1.89
N PHE A 284 -6.47 15.72 2.82
CA PHE A 284 -6.73 15.24 4.17
C PHE A 284 -7.28 16.38 5.00
N VAL A 285 -8.48 16.20 5.59
CA VAL A 285 -9.15 17.23 6.39
C VAL A 285 -9.07 16.84 7.87
N HIS A 286 -8.43 17.69 8.66
CA HIS A 286 -8.34 17.52 10.11
C HIS A 286 -9.17 18.56 10.82
N TYR A 287 -10.16 18.12 11.60
CA TYR A 287 -10.98 18.98 12.44
C TYR A 287 -10.28 19.18 13.79
N GLY A 288 -9.91 20.42 14.13
CA GLY A 288 -9.38 20.76 15.45
C GLY A 288 -10.40 20.52 16.56
N GLN A 289 -9.94 20.27 17.78
CA GLN A 289 -10.82 20.21 18.95
C GLN A 289 -11.40 21.62 19.22
N ALA A 290 -12.68 21.68 19.61
CA ALA A 290 -13.29 22.93 20.04
C ALA A 290 -12.48 23.53 21.20
N VAL A 291 -12.02 24.76 21.06
CA VAL A 291 -11.40 25.49 22.17
C VAL A 291 -12.49 25.77 23.18
N VAL A 292 -12.51 25.03 24.29
CA VAL A 292 -13.36 25.38 25.45
C VAL A 292 -12.78 26.67 25.98
N LYS A 293 -13.47 27.79 25.76
CA LYS A 293 -13.18 29.05 26.46
C LYS A 293 -13.39 28.78 27.96
N GLY A 294 -12.28 28.80 28.71
CA GLY A 294 -12.37 28.86 30.17
C GLY A 294 -13.21 30.04 30.57
N GLU A 295 -14.20 29.82 31.41
CA GLU A 295 -14.88 30.86 32.12
C GLU A 295 -13.85 31.60 32.95
N ASP A 296 -13.51 32.83 32.57
CA ASP A 296 -12.79 33.74 33.43
C ASP A 296 -13.74 34.11 34.61
N ASP A 297 -13.36 33.61 35.77
CA ASP A 297 -13.93 34.04 37.05
C ASP A 297 -13.77 35.57 37.22
N THR A 298 -14.89 36.23 37.40
CA THR A 298 -15.01 37.59 37.93
C THR A 298 -14.69 37.63 39.41
#